data_54390d21da4bcf51e8c345e2eb9c73b5
#
_entry.id   54390d21da4bcf51e8c345e2eb9c73b5
#
_cell.length_a   1.000
_cell.length_b   1.000
_cell.length_c   1.000
_cell.angle_alpha   90.00
_cell.angle_beta   90.00
_cell.angle_gamma   90.00
#
_symmetry.space_group_name_H-M   'P 1'
#
loop_
_entity.id
_entity.type
_entity.pdbx_description
1 polymer ?
#
loop_
_entity_poly.entity_id
_entity_poly.type
_entity_poly.pdbx_seq_one_letter_code
_entity_poly.pdbx_strand_id
1 'polypeptide(L)'
;MKHKYYLLLLLLAGGLFAGCSSDDDGVTPPDEKDGVLVKVMSYNIYSGQKAYSGKKGMEAIAQVIKKINPDLAGLQEFETKTNKVGKADIIALMKEVTGMPYAFFVKTRDVDGGEYGNLILSKYPISDEVNYDLPRIETVEDVHPRSMGVVKTEKDGKGFYFGVTHLSHVGNETNRINQTTTIIEKTKGLDEPMILTGDFNALADSGPMKILYERFEIGCLNGNYGLTTGTPVPVKAIDFVLYTPDEGMSPKAYDVYYDAYVESDHFPVVATFSIND
;
A
#
# COMPACT_ATOMS: atom_id res chain seq x y z
N MET A 1 52.73 27.63 33.22
CA MET A 1 54.17 27.48 32.98
C MET A 1 54.37 26.52 31.81
N LYS A 2 55.15 27.06 30.82
CA LYS A 2 55.93 26.37 29.74
C LYS A 2 55.22 25.64 28.61
N HIS A 3 55.24 26.35 27.49
CA HIS A 3 55.18 25.91 26.12
C HIS A 3 56.17 24.79 25.77
N LYS A 4 55.82 23.93 24.80
CA LYS A 4 56.80 23.44 23.82
C LYS A 4 56.11 23.18 22.47
N TYR A 5 56.46 24.02 21.50
CA TYR A 5 56.26 23.80 20.07
C TYR A 5 57.30 22.79 19.60
N TYR A 6 56.91 21.88 18.71
CA TYR A 6 57.83 21.16 17.83
C TYR A 6 57.39 21.37 16.37
N LEU A 7 58.25 22.13 15.72
CA LEU A 7 58.33 22.33 14.28
C LEU A 7 59.09 21.13 13.69
N LEU A 8 58.59 20.46 12.66
CA LEU A 8 59.41 19.54 11.89
C LEU A 8 59.21 19.71 10.39
N LEU A 9 60.36 19.84 9.75
CA LEU A 9 60.64 20.25 8.40
C LEU A 9 60.05 19.32 7.31
N LEU A 10 59.74 19.95 6.15
CA LEU A 10 59.64 19.36 4.83
C LEU A 10 60.93 18.65 4.38
N LEU A 11 60.74 17.50 3.75
CA LEU A 11 61.71 16.97 2.79
C LEU A 11 60.97 16.59 1.49
N LEU A 12 61.17 17.36 0.45
CA LEU A 12 60.85 17.03 -0.93
C LEU A 12 61.82 15.90 -1.38
N ALA A 13 61.24 14.81 -1.87
CA ALA A 13 61.96 13.88 -2.73
C ALA A 13 61.14 13.72 -4.04
N GLY A 14 61.62 14.31 -5.08
CA GLY A 14 61.10 14.11 -6.44
C GLY A 14 61.47 12.72 -6.93
N GLY A 15 60.46 11.98 -7.37
CA GLY A 15 60.59 10.74 -8.11
C GLY A 15 59.83 10.82 -9.40
N LEU A 16 60.55 10.98 -10.52
CA LEU A 16 60.04 10.78 -11.85
C LEU A 16 59.71 9.30 -12.07
N PHE A 17 58.45 8.97 -12.25
CA PHE A 17 58.08 7.69 -12.84
C PHE A 17 57.38 7.95 -14.19
N ALA A 18 57.99 7.36 -15.20
CA ALA A 18 57.53 7.30 -16.56
C ALA A 18 56.21 6.59 -16.68
N GLY A 19 55.37 7.05 -17.57
CA GLY A 19 54.07 6.54 -17.87
C GLY A 19 54.06 5.09 -18.34
N CYS A 20 53.06 4.36 -17.86
CA CYS A 20 52.41 3.29 -18.62
C CYS A 20 50.98 3.71 -18.82
N SER A 21 50.63 3.99 -20.06
CA SER A 21 49.25 4.08 -20.53
C SER A 21 48.66 2.66 -20.45
N SER A 22 47.87 2.39 -19.45
CA SER A 22 46.87 1.33 -19.50
C SER A 22 45.59 1.98 -19.97
N ASP A 23 45.12 1.64 -21.16
CA ASP A 23 43.78 1.89 -21.63
C ASP A 23 42.85 1.17 -20.67
N ASP A 24 42.38 1.92 -19.66
CA ASP A 24 41.28 1.50 -18.79
C ASP A 24 40.02 1.74 -19.64
N ASP A 25 39.61 0.68 -20.35
CA ASP A 25 38.28 0.60 -20.93
C ASP A 25 37.29 0.65 -19.75
N GLY A 26 36.98 1.88 -19.34
CA GLY A 26 35.94 2.18 -18.37
C GLY A 26 34.62 1.61 -18.87
N VAL A 27 34.36 0.36 -18.54
CA VAL A 27 33.03 -0.20 -18.60
C VAL A 27 32.23 0.56 -17.54
N THR A 28 31.62 1.68 -17.96
CA THR A 28 30.51 2.27 -17.20
C THR A 28 29.49 1.17 -17.04
N PRO A 29 29.08 0.84 -15.78
CA PRO A 29 27.94 -0.06 -15.60
C PRO A 29 26.81 0.47 -16.47
N PRO A 30 26.04 -0.41 -17.14
CA PRO A 30 24.89 0.06 -17.89
C PRO A 30 24.04 0.91 -16.94
N ASP A 31 23.68 2.12 -17.38
CA ASP A 31 22.70 2.94 -16.68
C ASP A 31 21.51 2.03 -16.39
N GLU A 32 21.35 1.64 -15.09
CA GLU A 32 20.13 1.03 -14.63
C GLU A 32 19.03 2.05 -14.97
N LYS A 33 18.27 1.80 -16.02
CA LYS A 33 17.11 2.62 -16.33
C LYS A 33 16.24 2.59 -15.08
N ASP A 34 16.17 3.72 -14.40
CA ASP A 34 15.28 3.87 -13.25
C ASP A 34 13.89 3.40 -13.69
N GLY A 35 13.37 2.35 -13.04
CA GLY A 35 12.06 1.81 -13.35
C GLY A 35 10.97 2.86 -13.09
N VAL A 36 9.77 2.63 -13.59
CA VAL A 36 8.63 3.51 -13.35
C VAL A 36 8.25 3.46 -11.88
N LEU A 37 8.30 4.61 -11.20
CA LEU A 37 7.92 4.70 -9.79
C LEU A 37 6.39 4.79 -9.63
N VAL A 38 5.82 3.91 -8.82
CA VAL A 38 4.39 3.89 -8.49
C VAL A 38 4.23 4.06 -6.98
N LYS A 39 3.56 5.14 -6.58
CA LYS A 39 3.23 5.42 -5.17
C LYS A 39 1.82 4.95 -4.87
N VAL A 40 1.67 4.05 -3.91
CA VAL A 40 0.37 3.48 -3.54
C VAL A 40 0.05 3.69 -2.07
N MET A 41 -1.23 3.57 -1.73
CA MET A 41 -1.71 3.73 -0.36
C MET A 41 -2.74 2.65 -0.01
N SER A 42 -2.64 2.08 1.21
CA SER A 42 -3.71 1.33 1.89
C SER A 42 -4.25 2.18 3.03
N TYR A 43 -5.57 2.28 3.17
CA TYR A 43 -6.16 3.04 4.26
C TYR A 43 -7.54 2.49 4.66
N ASN A 44 -7.63 1.88 5.84
CA ASN A 44 -8.93 1.64 6.48
C ASN A 44 -9.45 2.99 6.99
N ILE A 45 -10.57 3.44 6.44
CA ILE A 45 -11.09 4.79 6.67
C ILE A 45 -12.16 4.88 7.77
N TYR A 46 -12.47 3.75 8.42
CA TYR A 46 -13.49 3.68 9.46
C TYR A 46 -14.81 4.37 9.08
N SER A 47 -15.22 4.22 7.82
CA SER A 47 -16.40 4.92 7.24
C SER A 47 -16.44 6.44 7.54
N GLY A 48 -15.28 7.07 7.75
CA GLY A 48 -15.18 8.50 8.10
C GLY A 48 -15.81 8.86 9.46
N GLN A 49 -15.82 7.94 10.45
CA GLN A 49 -16.63 8.09 11.67
C GLN A 49 -15.83 8.51 12.91
N LYS A 50 -14.52 8.75 12.84
CA LYS A 50 -13.75 9.00 14.05
C LYS A 50 -14.00 10.39 14.67
N ALA A 51 -13.49 11.43 14.06
CA ALA A 51 -13.66 12.81 14.58
C ALA A 51 -14.84 13.54 13.92
N TYR A 52 -15.31 13.02 12.81
CA TYR A 52 -16.41 13.56 12.04
C TYR A 52 -17.42 12.44 11.77
N SER A 53 -18.53 12.76 11.14
CA SER A 53 -19.54 11.78 10.75
C SER A 53 -20.11 12.09 9.38
N GLY A 54 -20.64 11.06 8.75
CA GLY A 54 -21.33 11.18 7.47
C GLY A 54 -20.43 11.74 6.36
N LYS A 55 -21.02 12.54 5.48
CA LYS A 55 -20.30 13.13 4.33
C LYS A 55 -19.07 13.94 4.74
N LYS A 56 -19.12 14.68 5.86
CA LYS A 56 -18.00 15.49 6.34
C LYS A 56 -16.79 14.63 6.73
N GLY A 57 -17.01 13.46 7.32
CA GLY A 57 -15.94 12.52 7.62
C GLY A 57 -15.29 12.00 6.35
N MET A 58 -16.09 11.67 5.34
CA MET A 58 -15.57 11.23 4.03
C MET A 58 -14.79 12.35 3.31
N GLU A 59 -15.22 13.61 3.44
CA GLU A 59 -14.47 14.77 2.93
C GLU A 59 -13.10 14.90 3.62
N ALA A 60 -13.03 14.71 4.93
CA ALA A 60 -11.78 14.75 5.69
C ALA A 60 -10.81 13.62 5.22
N ILE A 61 -11.30 12.39 5.06
CA ILE A 61 -10.55 11.28 4.49
C ILE A 61 -10.00 11.64 3.08
N ALA A 62 -10.85 12.21 2.21
CA ALA A 62 -10.44 12.61 0.87
C ALA A 62 -9.31 13.66 0.89
N GLN A 63 -9.31 14.58 1.87
CA GLN A 63 -8.22 15.55 2.04
C GLN A 63 -6.90 14.88 2.48
N VAL A 64 -6.94 13.85 3.32
CA VAL A 64 -5.75 13.05 3.66
C VAL A 64 -5.18 12.40 2.41
N ILE A 65 -6.01 11.73 1.60
CA ILE A 65 -5.59 11.10 0.35
C ILE A 65 -4.95 12.14 -0.60
N LYS A 66 -5.62 13.29 -0.77
CA LYS A 66 -5.10 14.40 -1.59
C LYS A 66 -3.73 14.90 -1.10
N LYS A 67 -3.53 15.03 0.22
CA LYS A 67 -2.27 15.48 0.82
C LYS A 67 -1.14 14.47 0.60
N ILE A 68 -1.43 13.16 0.74
CA ILE A 68 -0.47 12.08 0.47
C ILE A 68 -0.18 11.99 -1.02
N ASN A 69 -1.17 12.23 -1.87
CA ASN A 69 -1.09 12.25 -3.32
C ASN A 69 -0.53 10.92 -3.92
N PRO A 70 -1.12 9.76 -3.59
CA PRO A 70 -0.71 8.49 -4.19
C PRO A 70 -1.13 8.40 -5.66
N ASP A 71 -0.54 7.46 -6.41
CA ASP A 71 -0.97 7.10 -7.76
C ASP A 71 -2.22 6.22 -7.72
N LEU A 72 -2.26 5.26 -6.77
CA LEU A 72 -3.43 4.44 -6.47
C LEU A 72 -3.68 4.37 -4.97
N ALA A 73 -4.93 4.24 -4.58
CA ALA A 73 -5.33 4.04 -3.18
C ALA A 73 -6.34 2.90 -3.06
N GLY A 74 -6.08 1.97 -2.13
CA GLY A 74 -7.03 0.97 -1.67
C GLY A 74 -7.61 1.38 -0.32
N LEU A 75 -8.93 1.61 -0.28
CA LEU A 75 -9.64 2.04 0.91
C LEU A 75 -10.51 0.92 1.45
N GLN A 76 -10.43 0.63 2.75
CA GLN A 76 -11.28 -0.32 3.43
C GLN A 76 -12.35 0.43 4.24
N GLU A 77 -13.45 -0.25 4.55
CA GLU A 77 -14.62 0.31 5.26
C GLU A 77 -15.27 1.50 4.54
N PHE A 78 -15.34 1.42 3.23
CA PHE A 78 -15.94 2.48 2.42
C PHE A 78 -17.46 2.33 2.34
N GLU A 79 -18.18 3.44 2.57
CA GLU A 79 -19.63 3.53 2.43
C GLU A 79 -20.02 4.57 1.36
N THR A 80 -21.08 4.27 0.62
CA THR A 80 -21.69 5.22 -0.34
C THR A 80 -23.20 5.11 -0.36
N LYS A 81 -23.88 6.21 -0.59
CA LYS A 81 -25.36 6.30 -0.69
C LYS A 81 -26.13 5.81 0.55
N THR A 82 -25.46 5.64 1.70
CA THR A 82 -26.10 5.28 2.97
C THR A 82 -26.89 6.48 3.55
N ASN A 83 -27.81 6.22 4.48
CA ASN A 83 -28.49 7.31 5.20
C ASN A 83 -27.50 8.14 6.00
N LYS A 84 -26.47 7.49 6.58
CA LYS A 84 -25.38 8.14 7.33
C LYS A 84 -24.66 9.22 6.54
N VAL A 85 -24.40 8.99 5.26
CA VAL A 85 -23.77 9.99 4.38
C VAL A 85 -24.80 10.85 3.63
N GLY A 86 -26.07 10.83 4.07
CA GLY A 86 -27.14 11.62 3.46
C GLY A 86 -27.46 11.21 2.02
N LYS A 87 -27.33 9.94 1.67
CA LYS A 87 -27.50 9.38 0.32
C LYS A 87 -26.54 9.95 -0.73
N ALA A 88 -25.48 10.63 -0.29
CA ALA A 88 -24.49 11.19 -1.20
C ALA A 88 -23.71 10.10 -1.95
N ASP A 89 -23.36 10.38 -3.18
CA ASP A 89 -22.41 9.59 -3.95
C ASP A 89 -20.98 9.91 -3.46
N ILE A 90 -20.48 9.09 -2.53
CA ILE A 90 -19.17 9.30 -1.93
C ILE A 90 -18.06 8.96 -2.91
N ILE A 91 -18.29 8.09 -3.89
CA ILE A 91 -17.31 7.78 -4.94
C ILE A 91 -17.03 9.03 -5.77
N ALA A 92 -18.10 9.73 -6.19
CA ALA A 92 -17.96 10.99 -6.92
C ALA A 92 -17.22 12.06 -6.09
N LEU A 93 -17.54 12.17 -4.80
CA LEU A 93 -16.86 13.08 -3.87
C LEU A 93 -15.36 12.75 -3.75
N MET A 94 -14.99 11.46 -3.60
CA MET A 94 -13.58 11.04 -3.52
C MET A 94 -12.84 11.44 -4.80
N LYS A 95 -13.39 11.14 -5.97
CA LYS A 95 -12.78 11.51 -7.27
C LYS A 95 -12.57 13.01 -7.39
N GLU A 96 -13.58 13.80 -7.05
CA GLU A 96 -13.53 15.27 -7.12
C GLU A 96 -12.44 15.85 -6.21
N VAL A 97 -12.45 15.46 -4.92
CA VAL A 97 -11.56 16.05 -3.92
C VAL A 97 -10.12 15.59 -4.10
N THR A 98 -9.90 14.30 -4.38
CA THR A 98 -8.55 13.73 -4.53
C THR A 98 -7.91 14.05 -5.87
N GLY A 99 -8.71 14.33 -6.90
CA GLY A 99 -8.24 14.48 -8.28
C GLY A 99 -7.90 13.13 -8.95
N MET A 100 -8.37 12.01 -8.40
CA MET A 100 -8.18 10.65 -8.95
C MET A 100 -9.41 10.28 -9.77
N PRO A 101 -9.35 10.33 -11.12
CA PRO A 101 -10.55 10.25 -11.95
C PRO A 101 -11.14 8.85 -12.10
N TYR A 102 -10.36 7.80 -11.81
CA TYR A 102 -10.80 6.42 -11.95
C TYR A 102 -11.07 5.78 -10.59
N ALA A 103 -12.13 4.99 -10.50
CA ALA A 103 -12.52 4.33 -9.27
C ALA A 103 -13.24 3.01 -9.56
N PHE A 104 -12.92 1.96 -8.79
CA PHE A 104 -13.63 0.70 -8.75
C PHE A 104 -14.16 0.43 -7.35
N PHE A 105 -15.50 0.39 -7.22
CA PHE A 105 -16.14 0.06 -5.95
C PHE A 105 -16.32 -1.45 -5.80
N VAL A 106 -15.65 -2.02 -4.81
CA VAL A 106 -15.66 -3.43 -4.46
C VAL A 106 -16.77 -3.65 -3.43
N LYS A 107 -18.00 -3.73 -3.92
CA LYS A 107 -19.17 -3.91 -3.05
C LYS A 107 -19.10 -5.22 -2.30
N THR A 108 -19.29 -5.15 -1.00
CA THR A 108 -19.31 -6.32 -0.11
C THR A 108 -20.74 -6.62 0.36
N ARG A 109 -21.53 -5.59 0.68
CA ARG A 109 -22.92 -5.74 1.16
C ARG A 109 -23.71 -4.45 1.01
N ASP A 110 -25.03 -4.59 1.13
CA ASP A 110 -25.93 -3.47 1.38
C ASP A 110 -25.91 -3.10 2.87
N VAL A 111 -25.97 -1.82 3.17
CA VAL A 111 -26.01 -1.29 4.55
C VAL A 111 -26.72 0.04 4.60
N ASP A 112 -27.56 0.27 5.59
CA ASP A 112 -28.21 1.55 5.88
C ASP A 112 -28.83 2.23 4.64
N GLY A 113 -29.43 1.41 3.75
CA GLY A 113 -30.08 1.86 2.51
C GLY A 113 -29.11 2.32 1.41
N GLY A 114 -27.82 2.08 1.54
CA GLY A 114 -26.75 2.26 0.57
C GLY A 114 -25.85 1.05 0.52
N GLU A 115 -24.56 1.25 0.26
CA GLU A 115 -23.61 0.19 -0.02
C GLU A 115 -22.32 0.33 0.82
N TYR A 116 -21.73 -0.81 1.18
CA TYR A 116 -20.49 -0.91 1.94
C TYR A 116 -19.52 -1.88 1.27
N GLY A 117 -18.23 -1.58 1.34
CA GLY A 117 -17.17 -2.43 0.80
C GLY A 117 -15.80 -1.78 0.86
N ASN A 118 -15.03 -2.02 -0.19
CA ASN A 118 -13.74 -1.39 -0.40
C ASN A 118 -13.79 -0.50 -1.65
N LEU A 119 -12.85 0.43 -1.77
CA LEU A 119 -12.75 1.30 -2.95
C LEU A 119 -11.30 1.32 -3.44
N ILE A 120 -11.11 1.13 -4.75
CA ILE A 120 -9.88 1.48 -5.45
C ILE A 120 -10.07 2.84 -6.08
N LEU A 121 -9.11 3.75 -5.85
CA LEU A 121 -8.97 5.01 -6.58
C LEU A 121 -7.68 4.97 -7.39
N SER A 122 -7.70 5.52 -8.60
CA SER A 122 -6.52 5.57 -9.47
C SER A 122 -6.44 6.91 -10.23
N LYS A 123 -5.21 7.41 -10.41
CA LYS A 123 -4.92 8.50 -11.34
C LYS A 123 -4.89 8.02 -12.80
N TYR A 124 -4.69 6.74 -13.02
CA TYR A 124 -4.55 6.11 -14.33
C TYR A 124 -5.80 5.32 -14.70
N PRO A 125 -6.06 5.11 -16.00
CA PRO A 125 -7.14 4.22 -16.44
C PRO A 125 -7.02 2.84 -15.81
N ILE A 126 -8.14 2.25 -15.43
CA ILE A 126 -8.25 0.90 -14.90
C ILE A 126 -9.05 0.02 -15.84
N SER A 127 -8.73 -1.26 -15.89
CA SER A 127 -9.41 -2.30 -16.66
C SER A 127 -9.45 -3.61 -15.89
N ASP A 128 -10.05 -4.66 -16.46
CA ASP A 128 -10.14 -6.00 -15.90
C ASP A 128 -10.60 -5.99 -14.43
N GLU A 129 -11.61 -5.17 -14.16
CA GLU A 129 -12.16 -4.97 -12.82
C GLU A 129 -12.88 -6.25 -12.35
N VAL A 130 -12.39 -6.85 -11.27
CA VAL A 130 -13.01 -8.06 -10.69
C VAL A 130 -13.22 -7.88 -9.19
N ASN A 131 -14.45 -8.22 -8.75
CA ASN A 131 -14.79 -8.36 -7.33
C ASN A 131 -14.90 -9.83 -6.98
N TYR A 132 -13.99 -10.33 -6.14
CA TYR A 132 -14.00 -11.69 -5.64
C TYR A 132 -14.62 -11.74 -4.25
N ASP A 133 -15.72 -12.48 -4.10
CA ASP A 133 -16.24 -12.80 -2.78
C ASP A 133 -15.24 -13.72 -2.05
N LEU A 134 -14.92 -13.39 -0.81
CA LEU A 134 -14.05 -14.18 0.02
C LEU A 134 -14.87 -15.12 0.92
N PRO A 135 -14.42 -16.37 1.12
CA PRO A 135 -15.19 -17.36 1.85
C PRO A 135 -15.46 -16.95 3.31
N ARG A 136 -16.61 -17.35 3.80
CA ARG A 136 -17.04 -17.18 5.18
C ARG A 136 -17.61 -18.50 5.69
N ILE A 137 -17.13 -18.94 6.85
CA ILE A 137 -17.70 -20.09 7.57
C ILE A 137 -18.77 -19.56 8.51
N GLU A 138 -20.02 -19.92 8.28
CA GLU A 138 -21.18 -19.41 9.03
C GLU A 138 -21.17 -19.82 10.52
N THR A 139 -20.47 -20.88 10.88
CA THR A 139 -20.33 -21.34 12.28
C THR A 139 -19.30 -20.51 13.08
N VAL A 140 -18.57 -19.64 12.43
CA VAL A 140 -17.67 -18.66 13.05
C VAL A 140 -18.45 -17.36 13.27
N GLU A 141 -18.27 -16.67 14.38
CA GLU A 141 -19.03 -15.47 14.79
C GLU A 141 -18.94 -14.28 13.80
N ASP A 142 -18.11 -14.36 12.75
CA ASP A 142 -18.00 -13.32 11.73
C ASP A 142 -19.19 -13.37 10.78
N VAL A 143 -20.11 -12.45 10.99
CA VAL A 143 -21.32 -12.30 10.15
C VAL A 143 -21.09 -11.38 8.96
N HIS A 144 -19.93 -10.78 8.84
CA HIS A 144 -19.64 -9.80 7.78
C HIS A 144 -19.02 -10.47 6.54
N PRO A 145 -19.66 -10.38 5.38
CA PRO A 145 -19.03 -10.79 4.12
C PRO A 145 -17.77 -9.95 3.86
N ARG A 146 -16.80 -10.56 3.20
CA ARG A 146 -15.53 -9.96 2.80
C ARG A 146 -15.30 -10.14 1.33
N SER A 147 -14.53 -9.26 0.73
CA SER A 147 -14.22 -9.30 -0.70
C SER A 147 -12.82 -8.77 -0.98
N MET A 148 -12.29 -9.20 -2.12
CA MET A 148 -11.08 -8.62 -2.73
C MET A 148 -11.43 -8.03 -4.09
N GLY A 149 -11.10 -6.76 -4.31
CA GLY A 149 -11.17 -6.14 -5.62
C GLY A 149 -9.80 -6.15 -6.28
N VAL A 150 -9.77 -6.43 -7.58
CA VAL A 150 -8.55 -6.38 -8.39
C VAL A 150 -8.85 -5.61 -9.67
N VAL A 151 -7.92 -4.75 -10.05
CA VAL A 151 -7.94 -4.03 -11.34
C VAL A 151 -6.58 -4.14 -12.01
N LYS A 152 -6.55 -4.05 -13.33
CA LYS A 152 -5.33 -3.86 -14.12
C LYS A 152 -5.19 -2.38 -14.44
N THR A 153 -3.96 -1.86 -14.42
CA THR A 153 -3.64 -0.48 -14.77
C THR A 153 -2.23 -0.40 -15.35
N GLU A 154 -1.90 0.75 -15.92
CA GLU A 154 -0.60 1.01 -16.52
C GLU A 154 -0.12 2.41 -16.15
N LYS A 155 1.17 2.56 -15.87
CA LYS A 155 1.86 3.84 -15.73
C LYS A 155 3.11 3.84 -16.61
N ASP A 156 3.22 4.83 -17.49
CA ASP A 156 4.38 5.04 -18.36
C ASP A 156 4.81 3.76 -19.12
N GLY A 157 3.83 3.01 -19.65
CA GLY A 157 4.04 1.78 -20.41
C GLY A 157 4.29 0.52 -19.55
N LYS A 158 4.21 0.60 -18.21
CA LYS A 158 4.36 -0.54 -17.30
C LYS A 158 3.01 -0.95 -16.74
N GLY A 159 2.54 -2.13 -17.15
CA GLY A 159 1.32 -2.75 -16.65
C GLY A 159 1.54 -3.41 -15.29
N PHE A 160 0.50 -3.38 -14.45
CA PHE A 160 0.47 -4.10 -13.18
C PHE A 160 -0.96 -4.25 -12.67
N TYR A 161 -1.16 -5.22 -11.77
CA TYR A 161 -2.43 -5.36 -11.05
C TYR A 161 -2.38 -4.62 -9.71
N PHE A 162 -3.52 -4.04 -9.35
CA PHE A 162 -3.70 -3.42 -8.04
C PHE A 162 -4.93 -3.99 -7.36
N GLY A 163 -4.76 -4.46 -6.12
CA GLY A 163 -5.81 -5.07 -5.33
C GLY A 163 -6.08 -4.36 -4.01
N VAL A 164 -7.33 -4.50 -3.53
CA VAL A 164 -7.75 -4.07 -2.19
C VAL A 164 -8.55 -5.17 -1.51
N THR A 165 -8.29 -5.40 -0.23
CA THR A 165 -9.06 -6.36 0.59
C THR A 165 -9.26 -5.85 2.02
N HIS A 166 -10.23 -6.43 2.73
CA HIS A 166 -10.42 -6.28 4.17
C HIS A 166 -10.84 -7.63 4.73
N LEU A 167 -9.97 -8.29 5.48
CA LEU A 167 -10.20 -9.64 5.99
C LEU A 167 -11.05 -9.66 7.27
N SER A 168 -11.48 -10.85 7.67
CA SER A 168 -12.22 -11.10 8.89
C SER A 168 -11.49 -10.59 10.14
N HIS A 169 -12.20 -9.88 11.01
CA HIS A 169 -11.64 -9.28 12.24
C HIS A 169 -11.77 -10.16 13.48
N VAL A 170 -12.50 -11.29 13.42
CA VAL A 170 -12.71 -12.13 14.60
C VAL A 170 -11.41 -12.79 15.08
N GLY A 171 -11.33 -13.04 16.39
CA GLY A 171 -10.12 -13.60 17.02
C GLY A 171 -9.70 -14.97 16.47
N ASN A 172 -10.66 -15.80 16.05
CA ASN A 172 -10.39 -17.07 15.38
C ASN A 172 -9.87 -16.83 13.93
N GLU A 173 -8.73 -17.39 13.57
CA GLU A 173 -8.09 -17.19 12.25
C GLU A 173 -8.74 -17.98 11.10
N THR A 174 -9.69 -18.90 11.36
CA THR A 174 -10.21 -19.83 10.36
C THR A 174 -10.74 -19.12 9.11
N ASN A 175 -11.53 -18.06 9.27
CA ASN A 175 -12.01 -17.29 8.11
C ASN A 175 -10.86 -16.59 7.38
N ARG A 176 -9.91 -15.98 8.09
CA ARG A 176 -8.74 -15.33 7.47
C ARG A 176 -7.88 -16.31 6.71
N ILE A 177 -7.63 -17.52 7.22
CA ILE A 177 -6.91 -18.59 6.55
C ILE A 177 -7.59 -18.94 5.21
N ASN A 178 -8.91 -19.18 5.22
CA ASN A 178 -9.65 -19.50 3.99
C ASN A 178 -9.66 -18.33 3.00
N GLN A 179 -9.78 -17.10 3.52
CA GLN A 179 -9.76 -15.88 2.71
C GLN A 179 -8.40 -15.68 2.04
N THR A 180 -7.30 -15.84 2.77
CA THR A 180 -5.94 -15.71 2.22
C THR A 180 -5.61 -16.82 1.23
N THR A 181 -6.04 -18.07 1.48
CA THR A 181 -5.93 -19.17 0.52
C THR A 181 -6.65 -18.82 -0.79
N THR A 182 -7.88 -18.28 -0.69
CA THR A 182 -8.64 -17.85 -1.88
C THR A 182 -7.94 -16.71 -2.61
N ILE A 183 -7.35 -15.74 -1.91
CA ILE A 183 -6.56 -14.66 -2.52
C ILE A 183 -5.41 -15.25 -3.35
N ILE A 184 -4.64 -16.19 -2.80
CA ILE A 184 -3.56 -16.85 -3.55
C ILE A 184 -4.11 -17.56 -4.80
N GLU A 185 -5.20 -18.34 -4.66
CA GLU A 185 -5.81 -19.06 -5.79
C GLU A 185 -6.26 -18.11 -6.92
N LYS A 186 -6.83 -16.96 -6.58
CA LYS A 186 -7.35 -15.99 -7.56
C LYS A 186 -6.25 -15.15 -8.20
N THR A 187 -5.11 -14.99 -7.55
CA THR A 187 -4.03 -14.12 -8.04
C THR A 187 -2.88 -14.86 -8.71
N LYS A 188 -2.68 -16.15 -8.44
CA LYS A 188 -1.54 -16.93 -8.96
C LYS A 188 -1.42 -17.02 -10.50
N GLY A 189 -2.50 -16.74 -11.22
CA GLY A 189 -2.54 -16.81 -12.69
C GLY A 189 -2.43 -15.45 -13.38
N LEU A 190 -2.19 -14.38 -12.64
CA LEU A 190 -1.99 -13.04 -13.21
C LEU A 190 -0.63 -13.00 -13.91
N ASP A 191 -0.59 -12.34 -15.06
CA ASP A 191 0.54 -12.32 -16.01
C ASP A 191 1.45 -11.08 -15.85
N GLU A 192 1.12 -10.21 -14.92
CA GLU A 192 1.90 -9.01 -14.59
C GLU A 192 2.04 -8.88 -13.08
N PRO A 193 3.02 -8.07 -12.59
CA PRO A 193 3.22 -7.87 -11.16
C PRO A 193 1.99 -7.29 -10.48
N MET A 194 1.80 -7.63 -9.21
CA MET A 194 0.64 -7.20 -8.43
C MET A 194 1.04 -6.49 -7.14
N ILE A 195 0.32 -5.42 -6.83
CA ILE A 195 0.31 -4.77 -5.51
C ILE A 195 -1.03 -5.08 -4.85
N LEU A 196 -1.00 -5.61 -3.63
CA LEU A 196 -2.21 -5.89 -2.84
C LEU A 196 -2.19 -5.05 -1.56
N THR A 197 -3.22 -4.22 -1.39
CA THR A 197 -3.43 -3.38 -0.21
C THR A 197 -4.53 -3.93 0.67
N GLY A 198 -4.44 -3.76 1.98
CA GLY A 198 -5.54 -4.22 2.84
C GLY A 198 -5.36 -3.95 4.32
N ASP A 199 -6.50 -4.01 5.02
CA ASP A 199 -6.57 -4.37 6.42
C ASP A 199 -6.71 -5.90 6.49
N PHE A 200 -5.62 -6.56 6.82
CA PHE A 200 -5.58 -8.03 6.88
C PHE A 200 -6.11 -8.57 8.23
N ASN A 201 -6.35 -7.69 9.22
CA ASN A 201 -6.73 -8.09 10.57
C ASN A 201 -5.83 -9.20 11.15
N ALA A 202 -4.57 -9.21 10.76
CA ALA A 202 -3.60 -10.26 11.01
C ALA A 202 -2.21 -9.65 11.23
N LEU A 203 -1.48 -10.12 12.25
CA LEU A 203 -0.09 -9.74 12.47
C LEU A 203 0.81 -10.35 11.39
N ALA A 204 1.92 -9.70 11.08
CA ALA A 204 2.83 -10.11 10.02
C ALA A 204 3.37 -11.56 10.16
N ASP A 205 3.47 -12.08 11.37
CA ASP A 205 3.94 -13.45 11.68
C ASP A 205 2.82 -14.49 11.86
N SER A 206 1.55 -14.10 11.65
CA SER A 206 0.36 -14.95 11.84
C SER A 206 0.19 -16.00 10.73
N GLY A 207 -0.69 -16.99 10.97
CA GLY A 207 -1.02 -18.03 10.00
C GLY A 207 -1.54 -17.48 8.66
N PRO A 208 -2.54 -16.58 8.64
CA PRO A 208 -3.04 -15.97 7.43
C PRO A 208 -1.97 -15.26 6.59
N MET A 209 -1.08 -14.50 7.23
CA MET A 209 -0.02 -13.78 6.51
C MET A 209 1.03 -14.73 5.91
N LYS A 210 1.36 -15.82 6.61
CA LYS A 210 2.26 -16.86 6.06
C LYS A 210 1.73 -17.51 4.78
N ILE A 211 0.41 -17.66 4.64
CA ILE A 211 -0.21 -18.12 3.39
C ILE A 211 0.00 -17.08 2.29
N LEU A 212 -0.23 -15.79 2.57
CA LEU A 212 0.00 -14.73 1.59
C LEU A 212 1.46 -14.65 1.13
N TYR A 213 2.41 -14.98 2.01
CA TYR A 213 3.85 -15.00 1.67
C TYR A 213 4.25 -16.13 0.73
N GLU A 214 3.34 -17.05 0.35
CA GLU A 214 3.57 -17.98 -0.75
C GLU A 214 3.65 -17.26 -2.12
N ARG A 215 3.13 -16.04 -2.23
CA ARG A 215 3.14 -15.24 -3.46
C ARG A 215 3.58 -13.78 -3.26
N PHE A 216 3.34 -13.21 -2.10
CA PHE A 216 3.55 -11.79 -1.82
C PHE A 216 4.62 -11.58 -0.76
N GLU A 217 5.23 -10.40 -0.77
CA GLU A 217 6.02 -9.87 0.34
C GLU A 217 5.45 -8.54 0.82
N ILE A 218 5.71 -8.16 2.08
CA ILE A 218 5.41 -6.80 2.54
C ILE A 218 6.40 -5.85 1.85
N GLY A 219 5.87 -4.78 1.23
CA GLY A 219 6.66 -3.79 0.51
C GLY A 219 7.59 -2.92 1.39
N CYS A 220 7.81 -3.31 2.65
CA CYS A 220 8.63 -2.58 3.59
C CYS A 220 10.13 -2.84 3.37
N LEU A 221 10.95 -1.85 3.74
CA LEU A 221 12.39 -1.95 3.67
C LEU A 221 12.94 -2.45 5.03
N ASN A 222 13.81 -3.47 4.98
CA ASN A 222 14.49 -4.01 6.17
C ASN A 222 13.53 -4.47 7.30
N GLY A 223 12.34 -4.96 6.94
CA GLY A 223 11.34 -5.45 7.90
C GLY A 223 10.65 -4.36 8.73
N ASN A 224 10.82 -3.08 8.39
CA ASN A 224 10.19 -1.97 9.10
C ASN A 224 8.88 -1.56 8.42
N TYR A 225 7.76 -2.14 8.86
CA TYR A 225 6.41 -1.85 8.34
C TYR A 225 5.57 -0.91 9.22
N GLY A 226 6.07 -0.53 10.42
CA GLY A 226 5.35 0.38 11.33
C GLY A 226 4.08 -0.19 11.94
N LEU A 227 3.47 0.54 12.86
CA LEU A 227 2.18 0.19 13.49
C LEU A 227 1.06 1.01 12.84
N THR A 228 -0.09 0.41 12.56
CA THR A 228 -1.10 0.99 11.67
C THR A 228 -2.46 1.25 12.31
N THR A 229 -2.75 0.71 13.48
CA THR A 229 -4.04 0.90 14.17
C THR A 229 -3.86 1.37 15.61
N GLY A 230 -4.90 1.99 16.19
CA GLY A 230 -4.90 2.52 17.55
C GLY A 230 -4.54 3.99 17.62
N THR A 231 -5.13 4.80 16.73
CA THR A 231 -4.91 6.26 16.71
C THR A 231 -5.43 6.94 17.98
N PRO A 232 -4.76 7.93 18.56
CA PRO A 232 -3.54 8.59 18.07
C PRO A 232 -2.24 7.86 18.47
N VAL A 233 -2.30 6.79 19.26
CA VAL A 233 -1.13 6.03 19.71
C VAL A 233 -1.16 4.65 19.06
N PRO A 234 -0.31 4.40 18.05
CA PRO A 234 -0.36 3.13 17.31
C PRO A 234 0.02 1.93 18.20
N VAL A 235 -0.72 0.82 18.04
CA VAL A 235 -0.58 -0.38 18.90
C VAL A 235 -0.35 -1.67 18.13
N LYS A 236 -0.77 -1.77 16.86
CA LYS A 236 -0.64 -2.97 16.03
C LYS A 236 -0.35 -2.63 14.58
N ALA A 237 0.33 -3.53 13.88
CA ALA A 237 0.43 -3.53 12.43
C ALA A 237 -0.47 -4.65 11.87
N ILE A 238 -1.55 -4.27 11.21
CA ILE A 238 -2.50 -5.18 10.55
C ILE A 238 -2.91 -4.71 9.17
N ASP A 239 -2.51 -3.49 8.79
CA ASP A 239 -2.67 -2.93 7.47
C ASP A 239 -1.33 -3.00 6.73
N PHE A 240 -1.33 -3.53 5.52
CA PHE A 240 -0.12 -3.71 4.74
C PHE A 240 -0.33 -3.34 3.27
N VAL A 241 0.78 -3.00 2.63
CA VAL A 241 0.93 -3.01 1.18
C VAL A 241 1.86 -4.17 0.84
N LEU A 242 1.32 -5.17 0.17
CA LEU A 242 2.03 -6.34 -0.31
C LEU A 242 2.33 -6.19 -1.80
N TYR A 243 3.34 -6.90 -2.29
CA TYR A 243 3.68 -6.95 -3.71
C TYR A 243 4.17 -8.34 -4.10
N THR A 244 4.12 -8.69 -5.39
CA THR A 244 4.72 -9.91 -5.92
C THR A 244 6.20 -9.66 -6.17
N PRO A 245 7.11 -10.33 -5.43
CA PRO A 245 8.54 -10.25 -5.70
C PRO A 245 8.88 -10.95 -7.02
N ASP A 246 10.06 -10.69 -7.56
CA ASP A 246 10.63 -11.36 -8.75
C ASP A 246 9.83 -11.20 -10.06
N GLU A 247 8.79 -10.37 -10.09
CA GLU A 247 7.98 -10.05 -11.26
C GLU A 247 8.31 -8.64 -11.81
N GLY A 248 9.57 -8.19 -11.73
CA GLY A 248 10.00 -6.89 -12.23
C GLY A 248 9.60 -5.71 -11.30
N MET A 249 9.16 -5.97 -10.08
CA MET A 249 8.77 -4.95 -9.11
C MET A 249 9.68 -4.97 -7.88
N SER A 250 10.09 -3.79 -7.38
CA SER A 250 10.89 -3.67 -6.17
C SER A 250 10.46 -2.50 -5.30
N PRO A 251 10.42 -2.66 -3.96
CA PRO A 251 10.08 -1.57 -3.04
C PRO A 251 11.19 -0.51 -3.00
N LYS A 252 10.80 0.76 -2.96
CA LYS A 252 11.72 1.92 -2.85
C LYS A 252 11.47 2.75 -1.59
N ALA A 253 10.23 2.80 -1.11
CA ALA A 253 9.86 3.45 0.16
C ALA A 253 8.63 2.77 0.77
N TYR A 254 8.54 2.81 2.09
CA TYR A 254 7.40 2.30 2.84
C TYR A 254 7.27 3.07 4.15
N ASP A 255 6.15 3.75 4.37
CA ASP A 255 5.92 4.59 5.53
C ASP A 255 4.49 4.46 6.03
N VAL A 256 4.28 4.67 7.33
CA VAL A 256 2.96 4.89 7.95
C VAL A 256 2.77 6.37 8.17
N TYR A 257 1.67 6.92 7.63
CA TYR A 257 1.40 8.35 7.70
C TYR A 257 0.69 8.72 9.01
N TYR A 258 1.46 8.98 10.06
CA TYR A 258 0.97 9.23 11.42
C TYR A 258 0.25 10.58 11.62
N ASP A 259 0.35 11.52 10.68
CA ASP A 259 -0.36 12.80 10.76
C ASP A 259 -1.90 12.65 10.60
N ALA A 260 -2.38 11.51 10.07
CA ALA A 260 -3.80 11.21 9.88
C ALA A 260 -4.46 10.53 11.10
N TYR A 261 -4.13 10.98 12.30
CA TYR A 261 -4.61 10.37 13.56
C TYR A 261 -6.02 10.80 13.98
N VAL A 262 -6.61 11.77 13.27
CA VAL A 262 -7.93 12.33 13.58
C VAL A 262 -9.04 11.70 12.75
N GLU A 263 -8.74 11.32 11.52
CA GLU A 263 -9.73 10.98 10.49
C GLU A 263 -10.20 9.52 10.58
N SER A 264 -9.32 8.60 11.01
CA SER A 264 -9.62 7.18 11.18
C SER A 264 -8.98 6.62 12.44
N ASP A 265 -9.41 5.45 12.90
CA ASP A 265 -8.76 4.66 13.95
C ASP A 265 -7.57 3.84 13.42
N HIS A 266 -7.35 3.85 12.10
CA HIS A 266 -6.16 3.37 11.42
C HIS A 266 -5.35 4.51 10.83
N PHE A 267 -4.07 4.25 10.55
CA PHE A 267 -3.17 5.14 9.83
C PHE A 267 -2.98 4.66 8.39
N PRO A 268 -2.90 5.59 7.41
CA PRO A 268 -2.55 5.22 6.04
C PRO A 268 -1.17 4.58 5.95
N VAL A 269 -1.05 3.49 5.22
CA VAL A 269 0.21 2.88 4.80
C VAL A 269 0.53 3.33 3.39
N VAL A 270 1.71 3.87 3.16
CA VAL A 270 2.14 4.41 1.87
C VAL A 270 3.40 3.68 1.43
N ALA A 271 3.38 3.13 0.23
CA ALA A 271 4.55 2.48 -0.36
C ALA A 271 4.85 3.04 -1.75
N THR A 272 6.12 3.01 -2.14
CA THR A 272 6.56 3.33 -3.49
C THR A 272 7.33 2.14 -4.05
N PHE A 273 6.95 1.69 -5.23
CA PHE A 273 7.61 0.62 -5.96
C PHE A 273 8.25 1.16 -7.24
N SER A 274 9.34 0.53 -7.68
CA SER A 274 9.87 0.64 -9.03
C SER A 274 9.41 -0.57 -9.83
N ILE A 275 8.83 -0.33 -11.00
CA ILE A 275 8.48 -1.38 -11.97
C ILE A 275 9.48 -1.30 -13.11
N ASN A 276 10.24 -2.36 -13.32
CA ASN A 276 11.29 -2.48 -14.34
C ASN A 276 10.77 -3.23 -15.59
N ASP A 277 11.63 -3.36 -16.60
CA ASP A 277 11.37 -4.17 -17.80
C ASP A 277 11.40 -5.66 -17.48
#